data_8a504655195f0fcb63eb4d775c402108
#
_entry.id   8a504655195f0fcb63eb4d775c402108
#
_cell.length_a   1.000
_cell.length_b   1.000
_cell.length_c   1.000
_cell.angle_alpha   90.00
_cell.angle_beta   90.00
_cell.angle_gamma   90.00
#
_symmetry.space_group_name_H-M   'P 1'
#
loop_
_entity.id
_entity.type
_entity.pdbx_description
1 polymer ?
#
loop_
_entity_poly.entity_id
_entity_poly.type
_entity_poly.pdbx_seq_one_letter_code
_entity_poly.pdbx_strand_id
1 'polypeptide(L)'
;MNLRFAAVVSHPIQHHSPVFRELNRRAARVFIHPTSPACWEHTSLGRPRPMLEFFFDTTRAVVDLVLNGTIARHTDIEFIIPHAGATLPMIVDRVGVFSRLLEVDTSVDVLRDIARLQYDLAGFPVPRQLDALLTITTLGHLHYGSDYPFTPEIAAAIAAERLEAAGESPSALAKALRTNTARLFPALGATSS
;
A
#
# COMPACT_ATOMS: atom_id res chain seq x y z
N MET A 1 -0.88 22.55 -12.81
CA MET A 1 -0.56 21.12 -12.57
C MET A 1 -1.23 20.73 -11.25
N ASN A 2 -2.40 20.10 -11.32
CA ASN A 2 -3.13 19.69 -10.12
C ASN A 2 -2.61 18.32 -9.68
N LEU A 3 -1.55 18.31 -8.88
CA LEU A 3 -1.12 17.12 -8.16
C LEU A 3 -2.21 16.76 -7.14
N ARG A 4 -2.93 15.68 -7.41
CA ARG A 4 -4.01 15.17 -6.57
C ARG A 4 -3.45 14.14 -5.60
N PHE A 5 -2.52 14.57 -4.71
CA PHE A 5 -1.93 13.73 -3.70
C PHE A 5 -2.41 14.09 -2.32
N ALA A 6 -2.66 13.07 -1.51
CA ALA A 6 -2.74 13.20 -0.07
C ALA A 6 -1.88 12.11 0.56
N ALA A 7 -0.99 12.47 1.44
CA ALA A 7 -0.36 11.53 2.36
C ALA A 7 -1.28 11.40 3.57
N VAL A 8 -1.73 10.19 3.86
CA VAL A 8 -2.48 9.90 5.07
C VAL A 8 -1.53 9.22 6.04
N VAL A 9 -1.34 9.85 7.16
CA VAL A 9 -0.50 9.37 8.24
C VAL A 9 -1.37 8.59 9.22
N SER A 10 -0.85 7.49 9.71
CA SER A 10 -1.53 6.56 10.60
C SER A 10 -2.17 7.18 11.83
N HIS A 11 -3.29 6.63 12.16
CA HIS A 11 -4.02 6.47 13.42
C HIS A 11 -4.66 7.68 14.13
N PRO A 12 -5.91 7.55 14.60
CA PRO A 12 -7.02 6.83 13.96
C PRO A 12 -7.64 7.66 12.83
N ILE A 13 -7.80 7.07 11.68
CA ILE A 13 -8.47 7.74 10.57
C ILE A 13 -9.95 7.87 10.93
N GLN A 14 -10.43 9.08 11.20
CA GLN A 14 -11.84 9.29 11.52
C GLN A 14 -12.72 8.94 10.32
N HIS A 15 -13.55 7.92 10.49
CA HIS A 15 -14.28 7.19 9.46
C HIS A 15 -15.26 7.99 8.61
N HIS A 16 -15.65 9.17 9.02
CA HIS A 16 -16.58 10.06 8.31
C HIS A 16 -15.96 11.38 7.89
N SER A 17 -14.64 11.36 7.64
CA SER A 17 -13.94 12.60 7.31
C SER A 17 -14.49 13.21 6.01
N PRO A 18 -14.89 14.48 6.02
CA PRO A 18 -15.16 15.25 4.81
C PRO A 18 -14.01 15.19 3.80
N VAL A 19 -12.79 14.91 4.29
CA VAL A 19 -11.58 14.77 3.50
C VAL A 19 -11.72 13.62 2.49
N PHE A 20 -12.16 12.41 2.91
CA PHE A 20 -12.31 11.29 1.97
C PHE A 20 -13.39 11.56 0.91
N ARG A 21 -14.48 12.22 1.25
CA ARG A 21 -15.48 12.63 0.26
C ARG A 21 -14.90 13.57 -0.79
N GLU A 22 -14.11 14.55 -0.36
CA GLU A 22 -13.47 15.49 -1.29
C GLU A 22 -12.36 14.82 -2.13
N LEU A 23 -11.58 13.93 -1.53
CA LEU A 23 -10.58 13.13 -2.25
C LEU A 23 -11.24 12.22 -3.29
N ASN A 24 -12.37 11.59 -2.95
CA ASN A 24 -13.15 10.77 -3.88
C ASN A 24 -13.68 11.60 -5.04
N ARG A 25 -14.31 12.75 -4.76
CA ARG A 25 -14.80 13.67 -5.79
C ARG A 25 -13.70 14.11 -6.77
N ARG A 26 -12.44 14.14 -6.32
CA ARG A 26 -11.27 14.50 -7.14
C ARG A 26 -10.62 13.30 -7.83
N ALA A 27 -11.10 12.09 -7.64
CA ALA A 27 -10.42 10.86 -8.05
C ALA A 27 -8.93 10.90 -7.64
N ALA A 28 -8.69 11.17 -6.36
CA ALA A 28 -7.35 11.43 -5.85
C ALA A 28 -6.53 10.14 -5.74
N ARG A 29 -5.19 10.28 -5.83
CA ARG A 29 -4.24 9.24 -5.44
C ARG A 29 -3.83 9.52 -4.01
N VAL A 30 -4.09 8.56 -3.13
CA VAL A 30 -3.82 8.68 -1.70
C VAL A 30 -2.72 7.70 -1.33
N PHE A 31 -1.57 8.23 -0.99
CA PHE A 31 -0.44 7.42 -0.53
C PHE A 31 -0.50 7.28 0.99
N ILE A 32 -0.56 6.04 1.47
CA ILE A 32 -0.51 5.72 2.91
C ILE A 32 0.96 5.61 3.29
N HIS A 33 1.48 6.59 4.03
CA HIS A 33 2.87 6.54 4.48
C HIS A 33 2.94 6.23 5.97
N PRO A 34 3.74 5.24 6.40
CA PRO A 34 3.81 4.85 7.80
C PRO A 34 4.45 5.92 8.67
N THR A 35 3.99 5.96 9.91
CA THR A 35 4.68 6.65 11.01
C THR A 35 4.79 5.72 12.20
N SER A 36 5.34 6.22 13.28
CA SER A 36 5.39 5.43 14.51
C SER A 36 4.06 5.49 15.22
N PRO A 37 3.49 4.35 15.61
CA PRO A 37 2.31 4.34 16.47
C PRO A 37 2.65 5.00 17.83
N ALA A 38 1.63 5.54 18.51
CA ALA A 38 1.82 6.27 19.77
C ALA A 38 2.47 5.45 20.89
N CYS A 39 2.42 4.12 20.79
CA CYS A 39 2.98 3.19 21.78
C CYS A 39 4.26 2.48 21.30
N TRP A 40 4.92 2.98 20.26
CA TRP A 40 6.04 2.29 19.62
C TRP A 40 7.20 1.97 20.58
N GLU A 41 7.43 2.77 21.59
CA GLU A 41 8.48 2.52 22.60
C GLU A 41 8.28 1.20 23.34
N HIS A 42 7.03 0.77 23.51
CA HIS A 42 6.68 -0.47 24.20
C HIS A 42 6.71 -1.70 23.28
N THR A 43 6.63 -1.51 21.97
CA THR A 43 6.50 -2.60 21.00
C THR A 43 7.73 -2.80 20.13
N SER A 44 8.60 -1.80 20.00
CA SER A 44 9.76 -1.79 19.10
C SER A 44 10.90 -2.71 19.51
N LEU A 45 10.87 -3.30 20.71
CA LEU A 45 11.94 -4.14 21.26
C LEU A 45 13.31 -3.42 21.28
N GLY A 46 13.31 -2.09 21.38
CA GLY A 46 14.53 -1.28 21.28
C GLY A 46 15.15 -1.25 19.88
N ARG A 47 14.41 -1.66 18.85
CA ARG A 47 14.89 -1.68 17.46
C ARG A 47 14.46 -0.45 16.69
N PRO A 48 15.14 -0.13 15.57
CA PRO A 48 14.70 0.96 14.69
C PRO A 48 13.26 0.77 14.24
N ARG A 49 12.45 1.82 14.30
CA ARG A 49 11.02 1.82 13.94
C ARG A 49 10.71 1.26 12.55
N PRO A 50 11.50 1.56 11.49
CA PRO A 50 11.27 0.99 10.17
C PRO A 50 11.37 -0.54 10.10
N MET A 51 12.06 -1.16 11.07
CA MET A 51 12.24 -2.61 11.08
C MET A 51 10.95 -3.38 11.34
N LEU A 52 10.09 -2.88 12.23
CA LEU A 52 8.85 -3.54 12.66
C LEU A 52 7.65 -2.60 12.60
N GLU A 53 7.75 -1.46 13.30
CA GLU A 53 6.59 -0.64 13.62
C GLU A 53 5.88 -0.10 12.38
N PHE A 54 6.62 0.33 11.35
CA PHE A 54 6.04 0.85 10.13
C PHE A 54 5.22 -0.18 9.36
N PHE A 55 5.65 -1.44 9.35
CA PHE A 55 4.90 -2.52 8.71
C PHE A 55 3.59 -2.81 9.44
N PHE A 56 3.66 -2.93 10.77
CA PHE A 56 2.46 -3.19 11.56
C PHE A 56 1.51 -2.00 11.58
N ASP A 57 2.01 -0.78 11.57
CA ASP A 57 1.20 0.42 11.57
C ASP A 57 0.47 0.62 10.23
N THR A 58 1.18 0.47 9.11
CA THR A 58 0.55 0.45 7.78
C THR A 58 -0.55 -0.60 7.72
N THR A 59 -0.28 -1.80 8.23
CA THR A 59 -1.26 -2.90 8.24
C THR A 59 -2.50 -2.52 9.04
N ARG A 60 -2.35 -1.97 10.25
CA ARG A 60 -3.46 -1.50 11.09
C ARG A 60 -4.28 -0.43 10.36
N ALA A 61 -3.61 0.56 9.77
CA ALA A 61 -4.27 1.65 9.06
C ALA A 61 -5.11 1.14 7.89
N VAL A 62 -4.59 0.20 7.08
CA VAL A 62 -5.33 -0.36 5.95
C VAL A 62 -6.50 -1.23 6.42
N VAL A 63 -6.28 -2.09 7.41
CA VAL A 63 -7.36 -2.91 7.99
C VAL A 63 -8.47 -2.03 8.54
N ASP A 64 -8.13 -0.94 9.23
CA ASP A 64 -9.10 0.03 9.73
C ASP A 64 -9.90 0.68 8.60
N LEU A 65 -9.24 1.16 7.53
CA LEU A 65 -9.90 1.75 6.35
C LEU A 65 -10.85 0.76 5.65
N VAL A 66 -10.49 -0.52 5.61
CA VAL A 66 -11.34 -1.57 5.04
C VAL A 66 -12.54 -1.83 5.95
N LEU A 67 -12.31 -2.16 7.23
CA LEU A 67 -13.35 -2.59 8.14
C LEU A 67 -14.39 -1.51 8.45
N ASN A 68 -14.00 -0.25 8.42
CA ASN A 68 -14.96 0.86 8.54
C ASN A 68 -15.61 1.27 7.20
N GLY A 69 -15.38 0.53 6.12
CA GLY A 69 -15.98 0.72 4.82
C GLY A 69 -15.47 1.95 4.05
N THR A 70 -14.39 2.59 4.46
CA THR A 70 -13.84 3.76 3.76
C THR A 70 -13.42 3.38 2.34
N ILE A 71 -12.73 2.25 2.18
CA ILE A 71 -12.33 1.74 0.87
C ILE A 71 -13.57 1.46 0.01
N ALA A 72 -14.56 0.76 0.56
CA ALA A 72 -15.76 0.38 -0.17
C ALA A 72 -16.61 1.58 -0.64
N ARG A 73 -16.70 2.63 0.18
CA ARG A 73 -17.49 3.85 -0.13
C ARG A 73 -16.81 4.85 -1.06
N HIS A 74 -15.49 4.84 -1.15
CA HIS A 74 -14.72 5.85 -1.91
C HIS A 74 -13.97 5.20 -3.07
N THR A 75 -14.72 4.71 -4.04
CA THR A 75 -14.23 3.88 -5.16
C THR A 75 -13.40 4.64 -6.19
N ASP A 76 -13.50 5.97 -6.21
CA ASP A 76 -12.72 6.82 -7.13
C ASP A 76 -11.34 7.19 -6.55
N ILE A 77 -11.08 6.86 -5.27
CA ILE A 77 -9.76 7.04 -4.67
C ILE A 77 -8.86 5.86 -5.05
N GLU A 78 -7.68 6.16 -5.59
CA GLU A 78 -6.60 5.18 -5.76
C GLU A 78 -5.71 5.21 -4.51
N PHE A 79 -5.94 4.28 -3.58
CA PHE A 79 -5.09 4.13 -2.39
C PHE A 79 -3.83 3.36 -2.75
N ILE A 80 -2.66 3.92 -2.42
CA ILE A 80 -1.35 3.32 -2.65
C ILE A 80 -0.78 2.89 -1.30
N ILE A 81 -0.56 1.59 -1.14
CA ILE A 81 -0.06 0.99 0.10
C ILE A 81 1.43 0.71 -0.06
N PRO A 82 2.29 1.24 0.82
CA PRO A 82 3.73 1.08 0.72
C PRO A 82 4.21 -0.32 1.11
N HIS A 83 5.49 -0.56 0.81
CA HIS A 83 6.25 -1.73 1.29
C HIS A 83 5.58 -3.06 0.95
N ALA A 84 5.15 -3.20 -0.31
CA ALA A 84 4.49 -4.41 -0.81
C ALA A 84 3.31 -4.88 0.06
N GLY A 85 2.52 -3.92 0.59
CA GLY A 85 1.36 -4.22 1.43
C GLY A 85 1.70 -4.55 2.88
N ALA A 86 2.94 -4.35 3.30
CA ALA A 86 3.39 -4.64 4.66
C ALA A 86 3.07 -6.08 5.11
N THR A 87 2.29 -6.28 6.18
CA THR A 87 1.90 -7.63 6.64
C THR A 87 0.51 -8.06 6.19
N LEU A 88 -0.17 -7.27 5.37
CA LEU A 88 -1.53 -7.58 4.89
C LEU A 88 -1.66 -8.97 4.26
N PRO A 89 -0.74 -9.43 3.35
CA PRO A 89 -0.88 -10.73 2.74
C PRO A 89 -0.95 -11.89 3.74
N MET A 90 -0.32 -11.72 4.91
CA MET A 90 -0.26 -12.76 5.93
C MET A 90 -1.49 -12.83 6.83
N ILE A 91 -2.30 -11.78 6.89
CA ILE A 91 -3.41 -11.70 7.84
C ILE A 91 -4.78 -11.48 7.19
N VAL A 92 -4.85 -11.25 5.88
CA VAL A 92 -6.09 -10.86 5.19
C VAL A 92 -7.21 -11.87 5.36
N ASP A 93 -6.94 -13.17 5.26
CA ASP A 93 -7.94 -14.22 5.45
C ASP A 93 -8.48 -14.22 6.88
N ARG A 94 -7.59 -14.05 7.86
CA ARG A 94 -7.98 -13.92 9.27
C ARG A 94 -8.89 -12.69 9.48
N VAL A 95 -8.53 -11.54 8.92
CA VAL A 95 -9.34 -10.32 8.99
C VAL A 95 -10.71 -10.57 8.34
N GLY A 96 -10.75 -11.21 7.18
CA GLY A 96 -11.98 -11.55 6.48
C GLY A 96 -12.90 -12.49 7.27
N VAL A 97 -12.35 -13.45 8.01
CA VAL A 97 -13.14 -14.32 8.89
C VAL A 97 -13.70 -13.54 10.08
N PHE A 98 -12.84 -12.76 10.75
CA PHE A 98 -13.29 -12.01 11.93
C PHE A 98 -14.27 -10.88 11.58
N SER A 99 -14.16 -10.25 10.43
CA SER A 99 -15.13 -9.23 9.99
C SER A 99 -16.54 -9.79 9.87
N ARG A 100 -16.69 -11.03 9.41
CA ARG A 100 -18.00 -11.72 9.33
C ARG A 100 -18.51 -12.13 10.70
N LEU A 101 -17.64 -12.64 11.57
CA LEU A 101 -18.01 -13.06 12.93
C LEU A 101 -18.45 -11.88 13.82
N LEU A 102 -17.92 -10.70 13.56
CA LEU A 102 -18.23 -9.47 14.29
C LEU A 102 -19.35 -8.65 13.65
N GLU A 103 -20.00 -9.20 12.61
CA GLU A 103 -21.10 -8.53 11.87
C GLU A 103 -20.72 -7.11 11.42
N VAL A 104 -19.47 -6.94 10.98
CA VAL A 104 -19.01 -5.69 10.35
C VAL A 104 -19.90 -5.40 9.14
N ASP A 105 -20.11 -4.13 8.83
CA ASP A 105 -20.95 -3.64 7.73
C ASP A 105 -20.92 -4.59 6.52
N THR A 106 -22.08 -5.07 6.10
CA THR A 106 -22.25 -6.04 5.01
C THR A 106 -21.78 -5.52 3.64
N SER A 107 -21.57 -4.21 3.51
CA SER A 107 -20.97 -3.61 2.32
C SER A 107 -19.47 -3.88 2.19
N VAL A 108 -18.80 -4.28 3.28
CA VAL A 108 -17.37 -4.56 3.34
C VAL A 108 -17.10 -5.99 2.87
N ASP A 109 -16.29 -6.09 1.82
CA ASP A 109 -15.68 -7.34 1.38
C ASP A 109 -14.16 -7.18 1.48
N VAL A 110 -13.60 -7.74 2.55
CA VAL A 110 -12.19 -7.56 2.91
C VAL A 110 -11.25 -7.98 1.76
N LEU A 111 -11.50 -9.14 1.15
CA LEU A 111 -10.63 -9.65 0.09
C LEU A 111 -10.73 -8.81 -1.17
N ARG A 112 -11.96 -8.50 -1.61
CA ARG A 112 -12.19 -7.63 -2.77
C ARG A 112 -11.59 -6.24 -2.56
N ASP A 113 -11.80 -5.65 -1.38
CA ASP A 113 -11.39 -4.28 -1.11
C ASP A 113 -9.87 -4.16 -1.01
N ILE A 114 -9.19 -5.16 -0.47
CA ILE A 114 -7.72 -5.24 -0.44
C ILE A 114 -7.15 -5.55 -1.83
N ALA A 115 -7.77 -6.45 -2.61
CA ALA A 115 -7.26 -6.82 -3.93
C ALA A 115 -7.21 -5.66 -4.93
N ARG A 116 -8.08 -4.65 -4.79
CA ARG A 116 -8.15 -3.49 -5.68
C ARG A 116 -7.22 -2.33 -5.31
N LEU A 117 -6.55 -2.39 -4.16
CA LEU A 117 -5.59 -1.35 -3.77
C LEU A 117 -4.36 -1.36 -4.68
N GLN A 118 -3.70 -0.23 -4.76
CA GLN A 118 -2.40 -0.11 -5.43
C GLN A 118 -1.29 -0.36 -4.41
N TYR A 119 -0.20 -0.96 -4.84
CA TYR A 119 0.91 -1.33 -3.95
C TYR A 119 2.24 -0.86 -4.52
N ASP A 120 3.04 -0.14 -3.75
CA ASP A 120 4.42 0.07 -4.12
C ASP A 120 5.32 -1.06 -3.60
N LEU A 121 6.43 -1.26 -4.27
CA LEU A 121 7.40 -2.30 -3.96
C LEU A 121 8.67 -1.72 -3.29
N ALA A 122 8.55 -0.62 -2.54
CA ALA A 122 9.65 -0.08 -1.75
C ALA A 122 10.14 -1.08 -0.69
N GLY A 123 11.35 -0.87 -0.19
CA GLY A 123 11.99 -1.77 0.76
C GLY A 123 12.57 -3.01 0.07
N PHE A 124 12.48 -4.14 0.71
CA PHE A 124 13.05 -5.42 0.21
C PHE A 124 11.96 -6.48 0.01
N PRO A 125 11.06 -6.33 -0.98
CA PRO A 125 9.91 -7.23 -1.15
C PRO A 125 10.31 -8.64 -1.61
N VAL A 126 11.49 -8.81 -2.20
CA VAL A 126 11.97 -10.12 -2.66
C VAL A 126 12.98 -10.75 -1.69
N PRO A 127 12.97 -12.08 -1.54
CA PRO A 127 12.24 -13.06 -2.37
C PRO A 127 10.83 -13.43 -1.86
N ARG A 128 10.37 -13.00 -0.71
CA ARG A 128 9.19 -13.60 -0.06
C ARG A 128 7.92 -12.75 -0.13
N GLN A 129 8.07 -11.45 0.09
CA GLN A 129 6.91 -10.58 0.28
C GLN A 129 6.17 -10.33 -1.05
N LEU A 130 6.89 -10.25 -2.17
CA LEU A 130 6.28 -10.11 -3.49
C LEU A 130 5.38 -11.29 -3.82
N ASP A 131 5.85 -12.52 -3.60
CA ASP A 131 5.06 -13.72 -3.85
C ASP A 131 3.82 -13.76 -2.96
N ALA A 132 3.97 -13.42 -1.67
CA ALA A 132 2.85 -13.32 -0.76
C ALA A 132 1.85 -12.23 -1.21
N LEU A 133 2.32 -11.05 -1.64
CA LEU A 133 1.46 -9.99 -2.15
C LEU A 133 0.66 -10.43 -3.37
N LEU A 134 1.26 -11.18 -4.28
CA LEU A 134 0.60 -11.69 -5.49
C LEU A 134 -0.47 -12.75 -5.20
N THR A 135 -0.60 -13.24 -3.97
CA THR A 135 -1.73 -14.08 -3.56
C THR A 135 -3.01 -13.27 -3.31
N ILE A 136 -2.90 -11.97 -3.07
CA ILE A 136 -4.03 -11.11 -2.72
C ILE A 136 -4.32 -10.01 -3.76
N THR A 137 -3.42 -9.79 -4.71
CA THR A 137 -3.61 -8.82 -5.80
C THR A 137 -2.92 -9.31 -7.07
N THR A 138 -2.89 -8.50 -8.13
CA THR A 138 -2.30 -8.84 -9.41
C THR A 138 -1.18 -7.86 -9.80
N LEU A 139 -0.36 -8.23 -10.78
CA LEU A 139 0.67 -7.35 -11.34
C LEU A 139 0.13 -5.98 -11.79
N GLY A 140 -1.16 -5.89 -12.16
CA GLY A 140 -1.81 -4.65 -12.57
C GLY A 140 -1.92 -3.58 -11.48
N HIS A 141 -1.71 -3.94 -10.24
CA HIS A 141 -1.79 -3.05 -9.07
C HIS A 141 -0.42 -2.71 -8.46
N LEU A 142 0.67 -3.18 -9.05
CA LEU A 142 2.02 -2.99 -8.51
C LEU A 142 2.70 -1.78 -9.13
N HIS A 143 3.43 -1.04 -8.30
CA HIS A 143 4.21 0.14 -8.69
C HIS A 143 5.62 0.05 -8.13
N TYR A 144 6.60 0.64 -8.83
CA TYR A 144 7.92 0.82 -8.28
C TYR A 144 7.90 1.93 -7.22
N GLY A 145 8.53 1.68 -6.08
CA GLY A 145 8.83 2.65 -5.02
C GLY A 145 10.25 2.44 -4.51
N SER A 146 10.98 3.49 -4.24
CA SER A 146 12.36 3.43 -3.70
C SER A 146 12.43 3.74 -2.21
N ASP A 147 11.40 4.40 -1.69
CA ASP A 147 11.39 4.98 -0.34
C ASP A 147 12.54 5.99 -0.09
N TYR A 148 13.17 6.50 -1.17
CA TYR A 148 14.17 7.56 -1.06
C TYR A 148 13.51 8.90 -0.65
N PRO A 149 14.09 9.69 0.26
CA PRO A 149 15.42 9.54 0.88
C PRO A 149 15.43 8.78 2.22
N PHE A 150 14.32 8.21 2.67
CA PHE A 150 14.27 7.44 3.94
C PHE A 150 15.06 6.14 3.85
N THR A 151 14.98 5.46 2.70
CA THR A 151 15.91 4.38 2.37
C THR A 151 17.16 4.96 1.71
N PRO A 152 18.38 4.71 2.22
CA PRO A 152 19.63 5.18 1.63
C PRO A 152 19.77 4.74 0.17
N GLU A 153 20.37 5.59 -0.68
CA GLU A 153 20.49 5.37 -2.12
C GLU A 153 21.06 3.99 -2.48
N ILE A 154 22.14 3.59 -1.80
CA ILE A 154 22.75 2.27 -2.02
C ILE A 154 21.79 1.11 -1.71
N ALA A 155 20.97 1.23 -0.68
CA ALA A 155 19.99 0.21 -0.31
C ALA A 155 18.83 0.20 -1.32
N ALA A 156 18.38 1.35 -1.79
CA ALA A 156 17.37 1.48 -2.85
C ALA A 156 17.86 0.87 -4.17
N ALA A 157 19.13 1.09 -4.54
CA ALA A 157 19.72 0.48 -5.73
C ALA A 157 19.79 -1.06 -5.65
N ILE A 158 20.22 -1.61 -4.51
CA ILE A 158 20.23 -3.06 -4.27
C ILE A 158 18.81 -3.64 -4.33
N ALA A 159 17.83 -2.95 -3.76
CA ALA A 159 16.44 -3.38 -3.80
C ALA A 159 15.90 -3.39 -5.24
N ALA A 160 16.22 -2.37 -6.05
CA ALA A 160 15.85 -2.29 -7.45
C ALA A 160 16.46 -3.44 -8.27
N GLU A 161 17.75 -3.70 -8.14
CA GLU A 161 18.44 -4.81 -8.82
C GLU A 161 17.78 -6.17 -8.50
N ARG A 162 17.51 -6.42 -7.21
CA ARG A 162 16.82 -7.64 -6.79
C ARG A 162 15.42 -7.75 -7.38
N LEU A 163 14.69 -6.64 -7.45
CA LEU A 163 13.35 -6.60 -8.00
C LEU A 163 13.36 -6.86 -9.52
N GLU A 164 14.35 -6.32 -10.24
CA GLU A 164 14.53 -6.58 -11.68
C GLU A 164 14.77 -8.05 -12.00
N ALA A 165 15.43 -8.79 -11.10
CA ALA A 165 15.67 -10.21 -11.23
C ALA A 165 14.55 -11.10 -10.66
N ALA A 166 13.47 -10.49 -10.10
CA ALA A 166 12.46 -11.22 -9.35
C ALA A 166 11.29 -11.73 -10.20
N GLY A 167 10.59 -12.71 -9.61
CA GLY A 167 9.37 -13.29 -10.17
C GLY A 167 9.62 -14.33 -11.23
N GLU A 168 8.57 -15.05 -11.59
CA GLU A 168 8.60 -16.08 -12.65
C GLU A 168 8.86 -15.48 -14.04
N SER A 169 8.53 -14.21 -14.24
CA SER A 169 8.77 -13.46 -15.46
C SER A 169 9.22 -12.03 -15.14
N PRO A 170 10.55 -11.82 -14.96
CA PRO A 170 11.09 -10.50 -14.65
C PRO A 170 10.68 -9.42 -15.67
N SER A 171 10.62 -9.76 -16.94
CA SER A 171 10.20 -8.85 -18.01
C SER A 171 8.72 -8.43 -17.87
N ALA A 172 7.84 -9.34 -17.43
CA ALA A 172 6.44 -9.04 -17.21
C ALA A 172 6.26 -8.11 -16.00
N LEU A 173 6.96 -8.35 -14.90
CA LEU A 173 6.96 -7.49 -13.73
C LEU A 173 7.46 -6.08 -14.08
N ALA A 174 8.64 -5.98 -14.70
CA ALA A 174 9.21 -4.69 -15.11
C ALA A 174 8.29 -3.91 -16.05
N LYS A 175 7.63 -4.59 -17.00
CA LYS A 175 6.64 -3.99 -17.88
C LYS A 175 5.42 -3.49 -17.10
N ALA A 176 4.90 -4.32 -16.18
CA ALA A 176 3.74 -3.95 -15.35
C ALA A 176 4.04 -2.71 -14.52
N LEU A 177 5.17 -2.66 -13.82
CA LEU A 177 5.56 -1.52 -12.99
C LEU A 177 5.60 -0.21 -13.79
N ARG A 178 6.20 -0.22 -14.99
CA ARG A 178 6.23 0.96 -15.87
C ARG A 178 4.85 1.37 -16.35
N THR A 179 4.06 0.40 -16.84
CA THR A 179 2.73 0.67 -17.40
C THR A 179 1.77 1.18 -16.33
N ASN A 180 1.77 0.56 -15.14
CA ASN A 180 0.88 0.96 -14.05
C ASN A 180 1.24 2.36 -13.53
N THR A 181 2.53 2.66 -13.39
CA THR A 181 2.98 3.99 -12.97
C THR A 181 2.57 5.05 -13.98
N ALA A 182 2.75 4.81 -15.28
CA ALA A 182 2.32 5.75 -16.33
C ALA A 182 0.79 5.94 -16.34
N ARG A 183 0.01 4.89 -16.08
CA ARG A 183 -1.46 4.96 -15.95
C ARG A 183 -1.88 5.79 -14.72
N LEU A 184 -1.24 5.54 -13.59
CA LEU A 184 -1.58 6.22 -12.33
C LEU A 184 -1.07 7.67 -12.32
N PHE A 185 0.08 7.92 -12.97
CA PHE A 185 0.72 9.24 -13.06
C PHE A 185 1.02 9.64 -14.51
N PRO A 186 -0.01 10.00 -15.31
CA PRO A 186 0.19 10.27 -16.74
C PRO A 186 1.22 11.37 -17.03
N ALA A 187 1.40 12.32 -16.11
CA ALA A 187 2.40 13.38 -16.28
C ALA A 187 3.86 12.89 -16.27
N LEU A 188 4.12 11.71 -15.67
CA LEU A 188 5.45 11.10 -15.68
C LEU A 188 5.73 10.30 -16.97
N GLY A 189 4.68 9.82 -17.65
CA GLY A 189 4.82 9.10 -18.92
C GLY A 189 5.09 10.00 -20.12
N ALA A 190 4.85 11.32 -20.00
CA ALA A 190 5.02 12.28 -21.08
C ALA A 190 6.47 12.80 -21.29
N THR A 191 7.42 12.39 -20.44
CA THR A 191 8.80 12.87 -20.48
C THR A 191 9.78 11.90 -21.18
N SER A 192 9.29 10.86 -21.83
CA SER A 192 10.10 9.81 -22.47
C SER A 192 9.97 9.84 -24.00
N SER A 193 9.96 11.02 -24.60
CA SER A 193 10.03 11.19 -26.07
C SER A 193 11.18 12.11 -26.45
#